data_c125a3f8a7e54a47bbd553b0d8f08814
#
_entry.id   c125a3f8a7e54a47bbd553b0d8f08814
#
_cell.length_a   1.000
_cell.length_b   1.000
_cell.length_c   1.000
_cell.angle_alpha   90.00
_cell.angle_beta   90.00
_cell.angle_gamma   90.00
#
_symmetry.space_group_name_H-M   'P 1'
#
loop_
_entity.id
_entity.type
_entity.pdbx_description
1 polymer ?
#
loop_
_entity_poly.entity_id
_entity_poly.type
_entity_poly.pdbx_seq_one_letter_code
_entity_poly.pdbx_strand_id
1 'polypeptide(L)'
;MNNFDNTDVEKIFIKGENKIIGNVSISGAKNAALPLMALSLIINKGFRLSNIPNLADTRLMAKLLADLGITINWQNDTINFDGNPQKDEASYDLVRHMRASILVLGPLLVSKGTAKVPLPGGCAIGTRPIDLHI
;
A
#
# COMPACT_ATOMS: atom_id res chain seq x y z
N MET A 1 27.49 17.56 4.55
CA MET A 1 28.08 16.60 3.59
C MET A 1 27.47 15.23 3.91
N ASN A 2 26.36 14.89 3.28
CA ASN A 2 25.69 13.61 3.50
C ASN A 2 26.07 12.69 2.35
N ASN A 3 26.92 11.70 2.65
CA ASN A 3 27.26 10.64 1.71
C ASN A 3 26.05 9.70 1.52
N PHE A 4 25.32 9.89 0.44
CA PHE A 4 24.33 8.94 -0.08
C PHE A 4 24.89 8.16 -1.29
N ASP A 5 26.14 7.81 -1.26
CA ASP A 5 26.77 6.94 -2.26
C ASP A 5 27.16 5.62 -1.61
N ASN A 6 26.17 4.80 -1.27
CA ASN A 6 26.39 3.37 -1.11
C ASN A 6 25.30 2.65 -1.92
N THR A 7 25.52 2.56 -3.23
CA THR A 7 24.76 1.71 -4.13
C THR A 7 25.28 0.29 -4.00
N ASP A 8 25.14 -0.31 -2.82
CA ASP A 8 25.26 -1.75 -2.67
C ASP A 8 24.08 -2.39 -3.41
N VAL A 9 24.33 -2.73 -4.67
CA VAL A 9 23.39 -3.49 -5.47
C VAL A 9 23.30 -4.88 -4.87
N GLU A 10 22.21 -5.17 -4.19
CA GLU A 10 21.95 -6.53 -3.69
C GLU A 10 21.97 -7.51 -4.86
N LYS A 11 22.76 -8.56 -4.75
CA LYS A 11 22.90 -9.60 -5.78
C LYS A 11 22.42 -10.92 -5.22
N ILE A 12 21.62 -11.62 -6.01
CA ILE A 12 21.17 -12.98 -5.71
C ILE A 12 22.07 -13.95 -6.48
N PHE A 13 22.78 -14.82 -5.75
CA PHE A 13 23.54 -15.91 -6.34
C PHE A 13 22.74 -17.20 -6.18
N ILE A 14 22.43 -17.87 -7.30
CA ILE A 14 21.68 -19.13 -7.31
C ILE A 14 22.61 -20.22 -7.87
N LYS A 15 22.85 -21.25 -7.06
CA LYS A 15 23.51 -22.48 -7.50
C LYS A 15 22.46 -23.59 -7.57
N GLY A 16 22.20 -24.10 -8.76
CA GLY A 16 21.25 -25.18 -9.01
C GLY A 16 21.75 -26.56 -8.55
N GLU A 17 21.17 -27.63 -9.08
CA GLU A 17 21.57 -29.04 -8.89
C GLU A 17 21.20 -29.67 -7.54
N ASN A 18 20.43 -28.97 -6.68
CA ASN A 18 19.97 -29.53 -5.42
C ASN A 18 18.52 -29.99 -5.53
N LYS A 19 18.21 -31.18 -4.99
CA LYS A 19 16.83 -31.61 -4.80
C LYS A 19 16.20 -30.82 -3.67
N ILE A 20 15.20 -30.01 -3.97
CA ILE A 20 14.48 -29.21 -2.98
C ILE A 20 13.33 -30.04 -2.43
N ILE A 21 13.32 -30.25 -1.10
CA ILE A 21 12.25 -30.94 -0.37
C ILE A 21 11.93 -30.11 0.86
N GLY A 22 10.66 -29.73 1.01
CA GLY A 22 10.21 -28.95 2.19
C GLY A 22 8.90 -28.23 1.93
N ASN A 23 8.44 -27.50 2.95
CA ASN A 23 7.24 -26.68 2.91
C ASN A 23 7.65 -25.21 2.94
N VAL A 24 7.04 -24.39 2.10
CA VAL A 24 7.24 -22.94 2.06
C VAL A 24 5.90 -22.25 2.33
N SER A 25 5.86 -21.40 3.36
CA SER A 25 4.71 -20.51 3.57
C SER A 25 4.82 -19.34 2.60
N ILE A 26 3.80 -19.14 1.80
CA ILE A 26 3.73 -18.03 0.85
C ILE A 26 3.13 -16.80 1.54
N SER A 27 3.81 -15.67 1.45
CA SER A 27 3.26 -14.38 1.88
C SER A 27 2.11 -13.94 0.99
N GLY A 28 1.21 -13.11 1.52
CA GLY A 28 0.13 -12.53 0.74
C GLY A 28 0.62 -11.68 -0.43
N ALA A 29 -0.22 -11.54 -1.44
CA ALA A 29 0.09 -10.78 -2.64
C ALA A 29 -0.07 -9.27 -2.39
N LYS A 30 0.98 -8.47 -2.69
CA LYS A 30 0.96 -7.01 -2.60
C LYS A 30 -0.24 -6.40 -3.32
N ASN A 31 -0.49 -6.83 -4.55
CA ASN A 31 -1.53 -6.26 -5.41
C ASN A 31 -2.96 -6.62 -4.96
N ALA A 32 -3.13 -7.65 -4.14
CA ALA A 32 -4.38 -7.95 -3.45
C ALA A 32 -4.50 -7.17 -2.13
N ALA A 33 -3.38 -7.04 -1.40
CA ALA A 33 -3.36 -6.35 -0.12
C ALA A 33 -3.76 -4.86 -0.24
N LEU A 34 -3.22 -4.15 -1.23
CA LEU A 34 -3.44 -2.70 -1.37
C LEU A 34 -4.92 -2.31 -1.55
N PRO A 35 -5.70 -2.90 -2.49
CA PRO A 35 -7.14 -2.58 -2.60
C PRO A 35 -7.93 -3.05 -1.37
N LEU A 36 -7.57 -4.19 -0.76
CA LEU A 36 -8.22 -4.63 0.48
C LEU A 36 -7.97 -3.67 1.64
N MET A 37 -6.77 -3.10 1.76
CA MET A 37 -6.47 -2.07 2.75
C MET A 37 -7.31 -0.80 2.51
N ALA A 38 -7.51 -0.39 1.26
CA ALA A 38 -8.32 0.77 0.92
C ALA A 38 -9.80 0.62 1.31
N LEU A 39 -10.33 -0.61 1.45
CA LEU A 39 -11.68 -0.86 1.96
C LEU A 39 -11.89 -0.32 3.38
N SER A 40 -10.83 -0.10 4.17
CA SER A 40 -10.93 0.51 5.50
C SER A 40 -11.61 1.88 5.48
N LEU A 41 -11.61 2.57 4.35
CA LEU A 41 -12.26 3.88 4.18
C LEU A 41 -13.79 3.77 4.07
N ILE A 42 -14.33 2.59 3.79
CA ILE A 42 -15.77 2.35 3.63
C ILE A 42 -16.36 1.56 4.81
N ILE A 43 -15.54 0.69 5.41
CA ILE A 43 -15.99 -0.21 6.47
C ILE A 43 -16.00 0.55 7.79
N ASN A 44 -17.17 0.95 8.25
CA ASN A 44 -17.38 1.75 9.47
C ASN A 44 -17.17 0.96 10.78
N LYS A 45 -16.99 -0.34 10.70
CA LYS A 45 -16.65 -1.22 11.83
C LYS A 45 -15.27 -1.77 11.62
N GLY A 46 -14.51 -1.88 12.69
CA GLY A 46 -13.16 -2.42 12.63
C GLY A 46 -13.09 -3.73 11.83
N PHE A 47 -12.12 -3.87 10.96
CA PHE A 47 -11.89 -5.09 10.22
C PHE A 47 -10.41 -5.49 10.24
N ARG A 48 -10.16 -6.75 9.98
CA ARG A 48 -8.84 -7.34 10.10
C ARG A 48 -8.43 -8.00 8.78
N LEU A 49 -7.20 -7.73 8.37
CA LEU A 49 -6.53 -8.43 7.27
C LEU A 49 -5.33 -9.19 7.82
N SER A 50 -5.22 -10.47 7.50
CA SER A 50 -4.06 -11.31 7.81
C SER A 50 -3.28 -11.64 6.55
N ASN A 51 -2.06 -12.15 6.73
CA ASN A 51 -1.14 -12.49 5.66
C ASN A 51 -0.82 -11.30 4.74
N ILE A 52 -0.67 -10.10 5.32
CA ILE A 52 -0.29 -8.90 4.58
C ILE A 52 1.24 -8.85 4.48
N PRO A 53 1.81 -8.79 3.26
CA PRO A 53 3.25 -8.71 3.10
C PRO A 53 3.76 -7.35 3.59
N ASN A 54 4.83 -7.35 4.40
CA ASN A 54 5.45 -6.14 4.92
C ASN A 54 6.41 -5.54 3.88
N LEU A 55 5.88 -4.83 2.92
CA LEU A 55 6.60 -4.20 1.80
C LEU A 55 6.51 -2.67 1.88
N ALA A 56 7.35 -1.97 1.12
CA ALA A 56 7.34 -0.50 1.06
C ALA A 56 5.95 0.05 0.69
N ASP A 57 5.29 -0.54 -0.32
CA ASP A 57 3.96 -0.09 -0.79
C ASP A 57 2.87 -0.32 0.27
N THR A 58 2.86 -1.47 0.95
CA THR A 58 1.85 -1.75 1.99
C THR A 58 2.05 -0.84 3.21
N ARG A 59 3.31 -0.55 3.58
CA ARG A 59 3.61 0.43 4.62
C ARG A 59 3.18 1.84 4.24
N LEU A 60 3.39 2.22 2.99
CA LEU A 60 3.01 3.55 2.51
C LEU A 60 1.48 3.68 2.42
N MET A 61 0.77 2.62 1.98
CA MET A 61 -0.69 2.58 2.03
C MET A 61 -1.20 2.72 3.46
N ALA A 62 -0.62 2.02 4.42
CA ALA A 62 -0.99 2.17 5.82
C ALA A 62 -0.80 3.61 6.33
N LYS A 63 0.32 4.26 5.97
CA LYS A 63 0.54 5.68 6.32
C LYS A 63 -0.50 6.60 5.68
N LEU A 64 -0.85 6.37 4.42
CA LEU A 64 -1.88 7.16 3.72
C LEU A 64 -3.24 7.00 4.37
N LEU A 65 -3.65 5.78 4.72
CA LEU A 65 -4.90 5.52 5.42
C LEU A 65 -4.93 6.13 6.81
N ALA A 66 -3.80 6.08 7.55
CA ALA A 66 -3.67 6.73 8.84
C ALA A 66 -3.77 8.26 8.73
N ASP A 67 -3.15 8.87 7.71
CA ASP A 67 -3.30 10.31 7.43
C ASP A 67 -4.75 10.69 7.11
N LEU A 68 -5.49 9.83 6.43
CA LEU A 68 -6.93 10.02 6.16
C LEU A 68 -7.81 9.83 7.40
N GLY A 69 -7.28 9.33 8.53
CA GLY A 69 -7.97 9.21 9.82
C GLY A 69 -8.30 7.78 10.26
N ILE A 70 -7.83 6.76 9.55
CA ILE A 70 -8.02 5.37 9.96
C ILE A 70 -7.00 5.00 11.04
N THR A 71 -7.46 4.42 12.13
CA THR A 71 -6.59 3.83 13.15
C THR A 71 -6.06 2.50 12.66
N ILE A 72 -4.74 2.33 12.66
CA ILE A 72 -4.06 1.14 12.15
C ILE A 72 -3.21 0.52 13.25
N ASN A 73 -3.47 -0.76 13.52
CA ASN A 73 -2.64 -1.57 14.39
C ASN A 73 -2.06 -2.73 13.57
N TRP A 74 -0.76 -2.65 13.29
CA TRP A 74 -0.04 -3.65 12.50
C TRP A 74 0.85 -4.50 13.39
N GLN A 75 0.55 -5.80 13.44
CA GLN A 75 1.32 -6.80 14.21
C GLN A 75 1.70 -7.96 13.29
N ASN A 76 2.97 -8.21 13.14
CA ASN A 76 3.53 -9.24 12.25
C ASN A 76 3.01 -9.08 10.81
N ASP A 77 2.18 -10.03 10.34
CA ASP A 77 1.55 -10.07 9.01
C ASP A 77 0.07 -9.64 9.04
N THR A 78 -0.42 -9.17 10.18
CA THR A 78 -1.83 -8.86 10.41
C THR A 78 -2.03 -7.38 10.70
N ILE A 79 -3.01 -6.78 10.05
CA ILE A 79 -3.41 -5.39 10.26
C ILE A 79 -4.86 -5.34 10.74
N ASN A 80 -5.09 -4.63 11.83
CA ASN A 80 -6.43 -4.25 12.27
C ASN A 80 -6.65 -2.78 11.91
N PHE A 81 -7.80 -2.50 11.31
CA PHE A 81 -8.25 -1.18 10.91
C PHE A 81 -9.47 -0.80 11.74
N ASP A 82 -9.53 0.45 12.19
CA ASP A 82 -10.66 0.98 12.95
C ASP A 82 -10.86 2.48 12.66
N GLY A 83 -12.06 2.97 12.93
CA GLY A 83 -12.43 4.37 12.71
C GLY A 83 -12.96 4.66 11.30
N ASN A 84 -13.15 5.92 11.03
CA ASN A 84 -13.68 6.44 9.76
C ASN A 84 -12.74 7.51 9.21
N PRO A 85 -12.70 7.73 7.89
CA PRO A 85 -11.89 8.80 7.33
C PRO A 85 -12.36 10.17 7.85
N GLN A 86 -11.41 10.97 8.30
CA GLN A 86 -11.65 12.33 8.80
C GLN A 86 -11.43 13.39 7.71
N LYS A 87 -10.60 13.07 6.71
CA LYS A 87 -10.26 13.94 5.59
C LYS A 87 -10.84 13.41 4.30
N ASP A 88 -11.12 14.31 3.36
CA ASP A 88 -11.52 14.00 1.97
C ASP A 88 -10.37 14.25 0.97
N GLU A 89 -9.21 14.69 1.46
CA GLU A 89 -8.03 14.99 0.66
C GLU A 89 -6.83 14.17 1.10
N ALA A 90 -6.21 13.46 0.15
CA ALA A 90 -5.00 12.67 0.37
C ALA A 90 -3.74 13.53 0.27
N SER A 91 -2.77 13.33 1.16
CA SER A 91 -1.51 14.07 1.17
C SER A 91 -0.70 13.84 -0.12
N TYR A 92 -0.31 14.93 -0.80
CA TYR A 92 0.54 14.88 -1.98
C TYR A 92 1.86 14.15 -1.72
N ASP A 93 2.48 14.39 -0.56
CA ASP A 93 3.76 13.78 -0.20
C ASP A 93 3.70 12.27 -0.07
N LEU A 94 2.56 11.70 0.33
CA LEU A 94 2.36 10.26 0.39
C LEU A 94 1.99 9.69 -0.98
N VAL A 95 1.10 10.37 -1.70
CA VAL A 95 0.57 9.91 -3.00
C VAL A 95 1.66 9.84 -4.07
N ARG A 96 2.57 10.83 -4.13
CA ARG A 96 3.63 10.90 -5.15
C ARG A 96 4.59 9.73 -5.15
N HIS A 97 4.71 9.01 -4.03
CA HIS A 97 5.63 7.88 -3.86
C HIS A 97 5.03 6.51 -4.18
N MET A 98 3.70 6.44 -4.38
CA MET A 98 3.04 5.16 -4.62
C MET A 98 1.89 5.34 -5.63
N ARG A 99 2.04 4.70 -6.78
CA ARG A 99 1.00 4.73 -7.80
C ARG A 99 -0.34 4.15 -7.32
N ALA A 100 -0.29 3.07 -6.53
CA ALA A 100 -1.48 2.43 -5.98
C ALA A 100 -2.27 3.33 -5.01
N SER A 101 -1.78 4.52 -4.66
CA SER A 101 -2.52 5.52 -3.88
C SER A 101 -3.83 5.93 -4.55
N ILE A 102 -3.95 5.82 -5.87
CA ILE A 102 -5.22 6.07 -6.59
C ILE A 102 -6.35 5.16 -6.11
N LEU A 103 -6.05 3.99 -5.55
CA LEU A 103 -7.05 3.06 -5.04
C LEU A 103 -7.89 3.63 -3.88
N VAL A 104 -7.44 4.68 -3.21
CA VAL A 104 -8.23 5.33 -2.15
C VAL A 104 -9.31 6.25 -2.71
N LEU A 105 -9.24 6.65 -3.99
CA LEU A 105 -10.17 7.63 -4.58
C LEU A 105 -11.63 7.17 -4.48
N GLY A 106 -11.95 5.98 -5.00
CA GLY A 106 -13.31 5.44 -4.98
C GLY A 106 -13.86 5.25 -3.57
N PRO A 107 -13.15 4.51 -2.68
CA PRO A 107 -13.55 4.35 -1.29
C PRO A 107 -13.72 5.66 -0.53
N LEU A 108 -12.84 6.63 -0.73
CA LEU A 108 -12.94 7.94 -0.09
C LEU A 108 -14.16 8.72 -0.58
N LEU A 109 -14.42 8.69 -1.91
CA LEU A 109 -15.59 9.31 -2.50
C LEU A 109 -16.90 8.71 -1.94
N VAL A 110 -16.98 7.38 -1.83
CA VAL A 110 -18.14 6.69 -1.25
C VAL A 110 -18.35 7.07 0.21
N SER A 111 -17.27 7.16 0.98
CA SER A 111 -17.35 7.43 2.42
C SER A 111 -17.64 8.89 2.76
N LYS A 112 -17.09 9.84 1.98
CA LYS A 112 -17.11 11.27 2.28
C LYS A 112 -18.03 12.09 1.35
N GLY A 113 -18.47 11.52 0.24
CA GLY A 113 -19.21 12.24 -0.81
C GLY A 113 -18.32 13.11 -1.70
N THR A 114 -17.10 13.41 -1.25
CA THR A 114 -16.07 14.13 -1.99
C THR A 114 -14.73 13.45 -1.79
N ALA A 115 -13.85 13.51 -2.79
CA ALA A 115 -12.49 13.00 -2.67
C ALA A 115 -11.53 13.80 -3.54
N LYS A 116 -10.38 14.16 -2.97
CA LYS A 116 -9.26 14.81 -3.66
C LYS A 116 -8.03 13.93 -3.50
N VAL A 117 -7.58 13.35 -4.57
CA VAL A 117 -6.37 12.52 -4.60
C VAL A 117 -5.45 13.09 -5.67
N PRO A 118 -4.26 13.60 -5.28
CA PRO A 118 -3.28 14.06 -6.25
C PRO A 118 -2.94 12.95 -7.24
N LEU A 119 -2.57 13.34 -8.46
CA LEU A 119 -2.11 12.37 -9.45
C LEU A 119 -0.86 11.66 -8.90
N PRO A 120 -0.85 10.32 -8.87
CA PRO A 120 0.29 9.58 -8.34
C PRO A 120 1.53 9.80 -9.21
N GLY A 121 2.69 9.86 -8.58
CA GLY A 121 3.97 9.99 -9.27
C GLY A 121 4.19 8.87 -10.27
N GLY A 122 5.01 9.16 -11.30
CA GLY A 122 5.35 8.20 -12.34
C GLY A 122 6.08 6.98 -11.79
N CYS A 123 5.79 5.81 -12.34
CA CYS A 123 6.60 4.62 -12.14
C CYS A 123 7.80 4.68 -13.11
N ALA A 124 8.99 4.25 -12.68
CA ALA A 124 10.18 4.17 -13.54
C ALA A 124 9.97 3.31 -14.81
N ILE A 125 8.91 2.53 -14.86
CA ILE A 125 8.57 1.62 -15.99
C ILE A 125 7.74 2.34 -17.07
N GLY A 126 7.30 3.59 -16.86
CA GLY A 126 6.55 4.40 -17.85
C GLY A 126 5.22 4.96 -17.36
N THR A 127 4.62 5.80 -18.21
CA THR A 127 3.30 6.38 -17.97
C THR A 127 2.22 5.29 -18.04
N ARG A 128 1.44 5.17 -16.99
CA ARG A 128 0.25 4.33 -16.99
C ARG A 128 -0.95 5.22 -16.73
N PRO A 129 -1.88 5.35 -17.67
CA PRO A 129 -3.04 6.19 -17.53
C PRO A 129 -3.88 5.77 -16.32
N ILE A 130 -4.51 6.73 -15.67
CA ILE A 130 -5.46 6.53 -14.57
C ILE A 130 -6.88 6.94 -14.96
N ASP A 131 -7.07 7.31 -16.20
CA ASP A 131 -8.33 7.71 -16.81
C ASP A 131 -9.46 6.69 -16.65
N LEU A 132 -9.11 5.41 -16.49
CA LEU A 132 -10.10 4.35 -16.18
C LEU A 132 -10.52 4.32 -14.69
N HIS A 133 -9.89 5.11 -13.83
CA HIS A 133 -10.25 5.24 -12.41
C HIS A 133 -11.08 6.49 -12.13
N ILE A 134 -11.21 7.38 -13.09
CA ILE A 134 -11.95 8.63 -13.07
C ILE A 134 -13.17 8.49 -13.98
#